data_4665a7421b1bc1f077d29ee58d97d363
#
_entry.id   4665a7421b1bc1f077d29ee58d97d363
#
_cell.length_a   1.000
_cell.length_b   1.000
_cell.length_c   1.000
_cell.angle_alpha   90.00
_cell.angle_beta   90.00
_cell.angle_gamma   90.00
#
_symmetry.space_group_name_H-M   'P 1'
#
loop_
_entity.id
_entity.type
_entity.pdbx_description
1 polymer ?
#
loop_
_entity_poly.entity_id
_entity_poly.type
_entity_poly.pdbx_seq_one_letter_code
_entity_poly.pdbx_strand_id
1 'polypeptide(L)'
;MTRTTKFTALIELALAAALLPAAAAPLRATLIAPTEDARFERSRVERAYLGQPGGPARDGVQVAIDEAKFELDAAGSAVTLDQLGATSLEGARAAAQQAEKAGAAVLLIDLPADWTRAVADAVKLPVLNLGNASDALRETDCRANLWHVLPSERMRADALAQTLLARKWSQVLLLTGPSAADTPRSAAAQAAIKRYGLKLVAAKTFKLSADPRERDAANPLLLTGGLAYDAVWVVDSDGEFARSLPYRTALPRPVVGDAGLAALAWHAQFDRFGAPQVARRFAKAAKRPMTAHDWAAWLAGRALVAAALAAPKGPAAAWAKALTTTELDGSKGVNLSFRPWDGQLRQPLLLTDGQAVIGMAPVDGILHPRNTLDTLGADAPEKLCKVTR
;
A
#
# COMPACT_ATOMS: atom_id res chain seq x y z
N MET A 1 -36.11 18.06 90.31
CA MET A 1 -35.70 18.95 89.18
C MET A 1 -34.49 18.33 88.53
N THR A 2 -34.74 17.57 87.48
CA THR A 2 -33.69 16.85 86.76
C THR A 2 -33.75 17.27 85.27
N ARG A 3 -32.75 17.95 84.81
CA ARG A 3 -32.54 18.39 83.40
C ARG A 3 -31.92 17.30 82.58
N THR A 4 -32.68 16.82 81.62
CA THR A 4 -32.25 15.86 80.61
C THR A 4 -31.63 16.65 79.42
N THR A 5 -30.31 16.45 79.21
CA THR A 5 -29.59 17.01 78.04
C THR A 5 -29.67 16.00 76.89
N LYS A 6 -30.29 16.43 75.79
CA LYS A 6 -30.35 15.65 74.53
C LYS A 6 -29.04 15.89 73.74
N PHE A 7 -28.23 14.87 73.50
CA PHE A 7 -27.15 14.86 72.55
C PHE A 7 -27.68 14.56 71.16
N THR A 8 -27.57 15.50 70.23
CA THR A 8 -27.84 15.31 68.81
C THR A 8 -26.53 14.95 68.13
N ALA A 9 -26.38 13.70 67.69
CA ALA A 9 -25.26 13.24 66.87
C ALA A 9 -25.52 13.59 65.40
N LEU A 10 -24.78 14.50 64.82
CA LEU A 10 -24.71 14.75 63.37
C LEU A 10 -23.88 13.64 62.74
N ILE A 11 -24.48 12.81 61.95
CA ILE A 11 -23.78 11.85 61.04
C ILE A 11 -23.45 12.58 59.76
N GLU A 12 -22.19 12.97 59.57
CA GLU A 12 -21.67 13.45 58.29
C GLU A 12 -21.49 12.22 57.34
N LEU A 13 -22.38 12.10 56.38
CA LEU A 13 -22.26 11.11 55.31
C LEU A 13 -21.27 11.64 54.26
N ALA A 14 -20.00 11.28 54.37
CA ALA A 14 -18.98 11.54 53.33
C ALA A 14 -19.30 10.74 52.09
N LEU A 15 -19.82 11.38 51.06
CA LEU A 15 -20.05 10.79 49.74
C LEU A 15 -18.67 10.66 49.04
N ALA A 16 -18.03 9.52 49.16
CA ALA A 16 -16.87 9.19 48.37
C ALA A 16 -17.31 8.97 46.93
N ALA A 17 -17.25 10.01 46.11
CA ALA A 17 -17.38 9.91 44.66
C ALA A 17 -16.19 9.04 44.16
N ALA A 18 -16.44 7.78 43.89
CA ALA A 18 -15.49 6.93 43.20
C ALA A 18 -15.27 7.53 41.80
N LEU A 19 -14.12 8.18 41.63
CA LEU A 19 -13.60 8.58 40.32
C LEU A 19 -13.32 7.28 39.56
N LEU A 20 -14.31 6.82 38.80
CA LEU A 20 -14.08 5.79 37.79
C LEU A 20 -13.03 6.35 36.85
N PRO A 21 -11.93 5.63 36.58
CA PRO A 21 -10.94 6.09 35.62
C PRO A 21 -11.67 6.31 34.27
N ALA A 22 -11.65 7.55 33.79
CA ALA A 22 -12.20 7.85 32.46
C ALA A 22 -11.51 6.90 31.46
N ALA A 23 -12.31 6.08 30.79
CA ALA A 23 -11.80 5.22 29.74
C ALA A 23 -11.04 6.11 28.73
N ALA A 24 -9.82 5.71 28.37
CA ALA A 24 -9.05 6.45 27.39
C ALA A 24 -9.84 6.55 26.09
N ALA A 25 -9.85 7.73 25.48
CA ALA A 25 -10.50 7.89 24.18
C ALA A 25 -9.80 6.97 23.15
N PRO A 26 -10.55 6.22 22.33
CA PRO A 26 -9.96 5.33 21.34
C PRO A 26 -9.22 6.14 20.26
N LEU A 27 -8.15 5.57 19.69
CA LEU A 27 -7.58 6.07 18.45
C LEU A 27 -8.63 5.86 17.34
N ARG A 28 -9.19 6.96 16.85
CA ARG A 28 -10.19 6.91 15.77
C ARG A 28 -9.51 7.06 14.43
N ALA A 29 -9.65 6.05 13.57
CA ALA A 29 -9.22 6.08 12.18
C ALA A 29 -10.44 6.14 11.26
N THR A 30 -10.34 6.87 10.16
CA THR A 30 -11.39 6.89 9.13
C THR A 30 -10.81 6.45 7.80
N LEU A 31 -11.38 5.40 7.20
CA LEU A 31 -11.07 4.96 5.85
C LEU A 31 -11.96 5.69 4.84
N ILE A 32 -11.36 6.31 3.82
CA ILE A 32 -12.06 6.94 2.71
C ILE A 32 -11.73 6.17 1.42
N ALA A 33 -12.77 5.72 0.73
CA ALA A 33 -12.67 4.97 -0.52
C ALA A 33 -13.78 5.41 -1.50
N PRO A 34 -13.67 5.12 -2.81
CA PRO A 34 -14.76 5.34 -3.74
C PRO A 34 -16.01 4.55 -3.33
N THR A 35 -17.19 5.15 -3.46
CA THR A 35 -18.46 4.47 -3.20
C THR A 35 -18.69 3.35 -4.22
N GLU A 36 -18.36 3.61 -5.48
CA GLU A 36 -18.33 2.64 -6.57
C GLU A 36 -16.90 2.50 -7.05
N ASP A 37 -16.37 1.30 -7.01
CA ASP A 37 -14.98 1.03 -7.35
C ASP A 37 -14.91 -0.02 -8.47
N ALA A 38 -14.60 0.44 -9.67
CA ALA A 38 -14.48 -0.40 -10.84
C ALA A 38 -13.44 -1.54 -10.70
N ARG A 39 -12.49 -1.43 -9.74
CA ARG A 39 -11.55 -2.51 -9.46
C ARG A 39 -12.23 -3.76 -8.92
N PHE A 40 -13.40 -3.62 -8.29
CA PHE A 40 -14.18 -4.72 -7.70
C PHE A 40 -15.33 -5.20 -8.58
N GLU A 41 -15.45 -4.70 -9.81
CA GLU A 41 -16.38 -5.27 -10.79
C GLU A 41 -16.09 -6.75 -10.98
N ARG A 42 -17.18 -7.55 -11.05
CA ARG A 42 -17.08 -9.02 -11.12
C ARG A 42 -16.15 -9.50 -12.23
N SER A 43 -16.24 -8.90 -13.41
CA SER A 43 -15.39 -9.23 -14.55
C SER A 43 -13.90 -9.00 -14.30
N ARG A 44 -13.53 -8.01 -13.48
CA ARG A 44 -12.15 -7.72 -13.11
C ARG A 44 -11.65 -8.67 -12.01
N VAL A 45 -12.48 -8.92 -11.01
CA VAL A 45 -12.15 -9.86 -9.91
C VAL A 45 -11.98 -11.28 -10.43
N GLU A 46 -12.85 -11.73 -11.34
CA GLU A 46 -12.77 -13.07 -11.94
C GLU A 46 -11.53 -13.25 -12.83
N ARG A 47 -11.01 -12.19 -13.45
CA ARG A 47 -9.76 -12.24 -14.22
C ARG A 47 -8.52 -12.45 -13.35
N ALA A 48 -8.56 -12.05 -12.11
CA ALA A 48 -7.55 -12.29 -11.07
C ALA A 48 -6.09 -12.10 -11.54
N TYR A 49 -5.79 -11.03 -12.30
CA TYR A 49 -4.44 -10.77 -12.75
C TYR A 49 -3.56 -10.21 -11.61
N LEU A 50 -2.24 -10.30 -11.83
CA LEU A 50 -1.24 -9.94 -10.83
C LEU A 50 -1.40 -8.49 -10.36
N GLY A 51 -1.40 -8.30 -9.03
CA GLY A 51 -1.53 -6.97 -8.42
C GLY A 51 -2.96 -6.44 -8.33
N GLN A 52 -3.97 -7.14 -8.86
CA GLN A 52 -5.38 -6.76 -8.74
C GLN A 52 -5.82 -6.81 -7.27
N PRO A 53 -6.50 -5.78 -6.74
CA PRO A 53 -7.17 -5.87 -5.44
C PRO A 53 -8.24 -6.95 -5.43
N GLY A 54 -8.29 -7.75 -4.36
CA GLY A 54 -9.28 -8.84 -4.21
C GLY A 54 -10.55 -8.41 -3.48
N GLY A 55 -10.56 -7.24 -2.87
CA GLY A 55 -11.67 -6.70 -2.09
C GLY A 55 -11.30 -5.39 -1.40
N PRO A 56 -12.21 -4.81 -0.60
CA PRO A 56 -12.03 -3.49 -0.01
C PRO A 56 -10.90 -3.47 1.02
N ALA A 57 -10.15 -2.35 1.07
CA ALA A 57 -9.06 -2.13 2.03
C ALA A 57 -9.50 -2.28 3.50
N ARG A 58 -10.78 -2.01 3.79
CA ARG A 58 -11.35 -2.17 5.13
C ARG A 58 -11.08 -3.55 5.73
N ASP A 59 -11.17 -4.63 4.92
CA ASP A 59 -10.98 -5.99 5.39
C ASP A 59 -9.59 -6.17 6.02
N GLY A 60 -8.54 -5.68 5.36
CA GLY A 60 -7.17 -5.76 5.86
C GLY A 60 -6.98 -4.97 7.15
N VAL A 61 -7.46 -3.74 7.20
CA VAL A 61 -7.35 -2.88 8.39
C VAL A 61 -8.07 -3.52 9.58
N GLN A 62 -9.31 -4.00 9.39
CA GLN A 62 -10.12 -4.60 10.45
C GLN A 62 -9.48 -5.86 10.99
N VAL A 63 -8.95 -6.75 10.12
CA VAL A 63 -8.25 -7.96 10.54
C VAL A 63 -7.08 -7.63 11.46
N ALA A 64 -6.28 -6.60 11.13
CA ALA A 64 -5.15 -6.20 11.96
C ALA A 64 -5.58 -5.67 13.34
N ILE A 65 -6.68 -4.92 13.40
CA ILE A 65 -7.24 -4.41 14.67
C ILE A 65 -7.77 -5.57 15.52
N ASP A 66 -8.52 -6.49 14.90
CA ASP A 66 -9.12 -7.64 15.60
C ASP A 66 -8.04 -8.59 16.14
N GLU A 67 -6.96 -8.82 15.40
CA GLU A 67 -5.80 -9.61 15.83
C GLU A 67 -5.13 -9.05 17.09
N ALA A 68 -5.13 -7.73 17.27
CA ALA A 68 -4.49 -7.04 18.39
C ALA A 68 -5.45 -6.73 19.55
N LYS A 69 -6.70 -7.17 19.48
CA LYS A 69 -7.72 -6.82 20.47
C LYS A 69 -7.27 -7.10 21.91
N PHE A 70 -6.70 -8.27 22.17
CA PHE A 70 -6.23 -8.65 23.51
C PHE A 70 -5.12 -7.73 24.02
N GLU A 71 -4.16 -7.36 23.16
CA GLU A 71 -3.05 -6.48 23.51
C GLU A 71 -3.56 -5.05 23.78
N LEU A 72 -4.50 -4.57 22.97
CA LEU A 72 -5.13 -3.26 23.15
C LEU A 72 -5.93 -3.20 24.46
N ASP A 73 -6.75 -4.21 24.73
CA ASP A 73 -7.55 -4.31 25.97
C ASP A 73 -6.63 -4.34 27.20
N ALA A 74 -5.53 -5.12 27.16
CA ALA A 74 -4.55 -5.20 28.26
C ALA A 74 -3.83 -3.87 28.48
N ALA A 75 -3.60 -3.07 27.44
CA ALA A 75 -3.00 -1.73 27.54
C ALA A 75 -4.01 -0.64 27.93
N GLY A 76 -5.30 -0.97 28.08
CA GLY A 76 -6.38 0.00 28.29
C GLY A 76 -6.55 0.97 27.13
N SER A 77 -6.26 0.52 25.92
CA SER A 77 -6.33 1.28 24.67
C SER A 77 -7.34 0.67 23.70
N ALA A 78 -7.76 1.42 22.70
CA ALA A 78 -8.63 0.92 21.65
C ALA A 78 -8.35 1.64 20.32
N VAL A 79 -8.63 0.95 19.23
CA VAL A 79 -8.64 1.51 17.87
C VAL A 79 -10.04 1.31 17.28
N THR A 80 -10.61 2.37 16.72
CA THR A 80 -11.90 2.32 16.01
C THR A 80 -11.69 2.70 14.55
N LEU A 81 -12.39 2.02 13.66
CA LEU A 81 -12.35 2.24 12.22
C LEU A 81 -13.74 2.65 11.71
N ASP A 82 -13.86 3.92 11.34
CA ASP A 82 -15.00 4.45 10.59
C ASP A 82 -14.72 4.35 9.09
N GLN A 83 -15.77 4.37 8.25
CA GLN A 83 -15.64 4.36 6.80
C GLN A 83 -16.57 5.41 6.17
N LEU A 84 -16.01 6.17 5.22
CA LEU A 84 -16.75 7.12 4.40
C LEU A 84 -16.53 6.80 2.92
N GLY A 85 -17.61 6.90 2.14
CA GLY A 85 -17.54 6.78 0.67
C GLY A 85 -17.39 8.14 0.01
N ALA A 86 -16.74 8.18 -1.15
CA ALA A 86 -16.66 9.36 -2.00
C ALA A 86 -17.06 9.02 -3.44
N THR A 87 -17.82 9.89 -4.08
CA THR A 87 -18.25 9.75 -5.49
C THR A 87 -17.51 10.73 -6.43
N SER A 88 -16.73 11.64 -5.86
CA SER A 88 -16.00 12.68 -6.59
C SER A 88 -14.81 13.18 -5.78
N LEU A 89 -13.91 13.92 -6.42
CA LEU A 89 -12.80 14.60 -5.75
C LEU A 89 -13.28 15.52 -4.63
N GLU A 90 -14.32 16.32 -4.89
CA GLU A 90 -14.88 17.23 -3.88
C GLU A 90 -15.59 16.45 -2.75
N GLY A 91 -16.24 15.33 -3.07
CA GLY A 91 -16.79 14.41 -2.08
C GLY A 91 -15.71 13.81 -1.18
N ALA A 92 -14.55 13.44 -1.73
CA ALA A 92 -13.43 12.94 -0.95
C ALA A 92 -12.85 14.01 0.01
N ARG A 93 -12.72 15.26 -0.46
CA ARG A 93 -12.33 16.40 0.39
C ARG A 93 -13.31 16.63 1.54
N ALA A 94 -14.61 16.66 1.22
CA ALA A 94 -15.66 16.86 2.21
C ALA A 94 -15.66 15.72 3.25
N ALA A 95 -15.51 14.46 2.83
CA ALA A 95 -15.40 13.31 3.72
C ALA A 95 -14.19 13.42 4.66
N ALA A 96 -13.03 13.86 4.15
CA ALA A 96 -11.84 14.06 4.95
C ALA A 96 -12.05 15.15 6.04
N GLN A 97 -12.62 16.29 5.67
CA GLN A 97 -12.92 17.37 6.60
C GLN A 97 -13.99 16.96 7.63
N GLN A 98 -14.98 16.16 7.22
CA GLN A 98 -15.98 15.59 8.12
C GLN A 98 -15.32 14.67 9.15
N ALA A 99 -14.43 13.78 8.72
CA ALA A 99 -13.71 12.88 9.61
C ALA A 99 -12.83 13.64 10.61
N GLU A 100 -12.10 14.67 10.16
CA GLU A 100 -11.29 15.52 11.04
C GLU A 100 -12.15 16.24 12.08
N LYS A 101 -13.29 16.84 11.69
CA LYS A 101 -14.24 17.47 12.60
C LYS A 101 -14.88 16.47 13.58
N ALA A 102 -15.08 15.23 13.16
CA ALA A 102 -15.58 14.15 14.01
C ALA A 102 -14.53 13.57 14.98
N GLY A 103 -13.31 14.10 14.97
CA GLY A 103 -12.23 13.72 15.88
C GLY A 103 -11.44 12.49 15.43
N ALA A 104 -11.37 12.19 14.12
CA ALA A 104 -10.43 11.22 13.62
C ALA A 104 -8.98 11.66 13.94
N ALA A 105 -8.13 10.72 14.33
CA ALA A 105 -6.72 10.96 14.59
C ALA A 105 -5.86 10.72 13.33
N VAL A 106 -6.36 9.92 12.38
CA VAL A 106 -5.67 9.54 11.14
C VAL A 106 -6.69 9.20 10.05
N LEU A 107 -6.35 9.50 8.82
CA LEU A 107 -7.11 9.06 7.65
C LEU A 107 -6.36 7.91 6.95
N LEU A 108 -7.08 6.87 6.58
CA LEU A 108 -6.67 5.84 5.66
C LEU A 108 -7.37 6.11 4.33
N ILE A 109 -6.65 6.09 3.21
CA ILE A 109 -7.27 6.40 1.93
C ILE A 109 -6.91 5.36 0.86
N ASP A 110 -7.92 4.96 0.12
CA ASP A 110 -7.81 4.11 -1.05
C ASP A 110 -8.49 4.81 -2.23
N LEU A 111 -7.82 5.83 -2.77
CA LEU A 111 -8.37 6.80 -3.70
C LEU A 111 -7.48 6.99 -4.94
N PRO A 112 -8.00 7.51 -6.07
CA PRO A 112 -7.21 8.01 -7.19
C PRO A 112 -6.18 9.06 -6.75
N ALA A 113 -5.10 9.26 -7.55
CA ALA A 113 -3.98 10.11 -7.16
C ALA A 113 -4.37 11.58 -6.92
N ASP A 114 -5.20 12.14 -7.77
CA ASP A 114 -5.72 13.52 -7.65
C ASP A 114 -6.61 13.70 -6.42
N TRP A 115 -7.47 12.72 -6.12
CA TRP A 115 -8.29 12.72 -4.90
C TRP A 115 -7.43 12.56 -3.64
N THR A 116 -6.41 11.69 -3.70
CA THR A 116 -5.43 11.49 -2.61
C THR A 116 -4.76 12.82 -2.26
N ARG A 117 -4.28 13.55 -3.26
CA ARG A 117 -3.69 14.88 -3.08
C ARG A 117 -4.69 15.86 -2.48
N ALA A 118 -5.91 15.93 -3.04
CA ALA A 118 -6.95 16.82 -2.57
C ALA A 118 -7.36 16.57 -1.11
N VAL A 119 -7.41 15.31 -0.69
CA VAL A 119 -7.63 14.91 0.72
C VAL A 119 -6.48 15.40 1.60
N ALA A 120 -5.22 15.14 1.21
CA ALA A 120 -4.06 15.57 2.00
C ALA A 120 -3.97 17.10 2.14
N ASP A 121 -4.38 17.85 1.11
CA ASP A 121 -4.46 19.32 1.14
C ASP A 121 -5.60 19.85 2.04
N ALA A 122 -6.64 19.06 2.27
CA ALA A 122 -7.85 19.49 2.97
C ALA A 122 -7.79 19.34 4.50
N VAL A 123 -6.85 18.56 5.04
CA VAL A 123 -6.74 18.21 6.46
C VAL A 123 -5.32 18.35 6.99
N LYS A 124 -5.19 18.44 8.31
CA LYS A 124 -3.88 18.44 8.99
C LYS A 124 -3.50 17.08 9.57
N LEU A 125 -4.42 16.14 9.58
CA LEU A 125 -4.22 14.78 10.08
C LEU A 125 -3.19 14.03 9.23
N PRO A 126 -2.48 13.04 9.80
CA PRO A 126 -1.75 12.05 9.03
C PRO A 126 -2.69 11.31 8.07
N VAL A 127 -2.27 11.17 6.82
CA VAL A 127 -3.01 10.48 5.76
C VAL A 127 -2.16 9.30 5.29
N LEU A 128 -2.65 8.08 5.46
CA LEU A 128 -2.01 6.86 4.99
C LEU A 128 -2.64 6.41 3.67
N ASN A 129 -1.89 6.51 2.60
CA ASN A 129 -2.29 6.03 1.27
C ASN A 129 -2.09 4.51 1.16
N LEU A 130 -3.16 3.78 0.92
CA LEU A 130 -3.22 2.33 0.84
C LEU A 130 -3.31 1.80 -0.59
N GLY A 131 -3.88 2.57 -1.52
CA GLY A 131 -4.31 2.07 -2.82
C GLY A 131 -3.61 2.70 -4.03
N ASN A 132 -2.91 3.83 -3.88
CA ASN A 132 -2.34 4.54 -5.02
C ASN A 132 -0.82 4.45 -5.08
N ALA A 133 -0.30 3.90 -6.20
CA ALA A 133 1.12 3.67 -6.44
C ALA A 133 1.81 4.80 -7.22
N SER A 134 1.13 5.90 -7.55
CA SER A 134 1.69 7.01 -8.33
C SER A 134 2.98 7.56 -7.72
N ASP A 135 4.04 7.62 -8.51
CA ASP A 135 5.32 8.20 -8.09
C ASP A 135 5.20 9.69 -7.81
N ALA A 136 4.35 10.42 -8.55
CA ALA A 136 4.14 11.86 -8.35
C ALA A 136 3.75 12.20 -6.90
N LEU A 137 2.94 11.36 -6.24
CA LEU A 137 2.56 11.57 -4.83
C LEU A 137 3.73 11.46 -3.84
N ARG A 138 4.85 10.86 -4.23
CA ARG A 138 6.10 10.72 -3.46
C ARG A 138 7.16 11.73 -3.89
N GLU A 139 6.96 12.35 -5.03
CA GLU A 139 7.91 13.24 -5.69
C GLU A 139 7.36 14.67 -5.78
N THR A 140 6.87 15.09 -6.94
CA THR A 140 6.45 16.47 -7.23
C THR A 140 5.20 16.90 -6.47
N ASP A 141 4.28 15.97 -6.22
CA ASP A 141 3.00 16.20 -5.56
C ASP A 141 2.98 15.71 -4.10
N CYS A 142 4.13 15.52 -3.50
CA CYS A 142 4.24 15.06 -2.12
C CYS A 142 3.65 16.08 -1.11
N ARG A 143 3.15 15.58 0.03
CA ARG A 143 2.61 16.39 1.13
C ARG A 143 3.21 15.94 2.46
N ALA A 144 3.41 16.87 3.38
CA ALA A 144 4.05 16.60 4.67
C ALA A 144 3.25 15.60 5.52
N ASN A 145 1.94 15.62 5.42
CA ASN A 145 1.02 14.75 6.15
C ASN A 145 0.65 13.46 5.39
N LEU A 146 1.19 13.23 4.18
CA LEU A 146 0.85 12.07 3.33
C LEU A 146 1.95 11.01 3.41
N TRP A 147 1.57 9.79 3.80
CA TRP A 147 2.42 8.63 3.97
C TRP A 147 1.91 7.48 3.11
N HIS A 148 2.80 6.64 2.58
CA HIS A 148 2.45 5.64 1.57
C HIS A 148 2.82 4.25 2.05
N VAL A 149 1.83 3.38 2.22
CA VAL A 149 2.03 1.98 2.62
C VAL A 149 2.26 1.11 1.39
N LEU A 150 1.47 1.31 0.33
CA LEU A 150 1.64 0.60 -0.93
C LEU A 150 2.94 1.05 -1.63
N PRO A 151 3.73 0.13 -2.22
CA PRO A 151 4.91 0.50 -3.00
C PRO A 151 4.55 1.32 -4.23
N SER A 152 5.43 2.25 -4.60
CA SER A 152 5.29 3.05 -5.81
C SER A 152 5.54 2.23 -7.09
N GLU A 153 5.14 2.75 -8.25
CA GLU A 153 5.44 2.12 -9.54
C GLU A 153 6.96 2.08 -9.78
N ARG A 154 7.69 3.12 -9.36
CA ARG A 154 9.14 3.16 -9.41
C ARG A 154 9.78 2.04 -8.56
N MET A 155 9.28 1.78 -7.34
CA MET A 155 9.77 0.68 -6.50
C MET A 155 9.60 -0.67 -7.20
N ARG A 156 8.46 -0.90 -7.84
CA ARG A 156 8.18 -2.13 -8.60
C ARG A 156 9.09 -2.24 -9.81
N ALA A 157 9.28 -1.16 -10.56
CA ALA A 157 10.17 -1.11 -11.71
C ALA A 157 11.63 -1.36 -11.30
N ASP A 158 12.10 -0.75 -10.21
CA ASP A 158 13.45 -0.97 -9.68
C ASP A 158 13.66 -2.44 -9.28
N ALA A 159 12.69 -3.06 -8.62
CA ALA A 159 12.76 -4.47 -8.23
C ALA A 159 12.89 -5.41 -9.43
N LEU A 160 12.14 -5.15 -10.50
CA LEU A 160 12.23 -5.92 -11.74
C LEU A 160 13.56 -5.68 -12.45
N ALA A 161 14.02 -4.43 -12.57
CA ALA A 161 15.29 -4.09 -13.20
C ALA A 161 16.48 -4.69 -12.47
N GLN A 162 16.50 -4.66 -11.12
CA GLN A 162 17.51 -5.38 -10.31
C GLN A 162 17.51 -6.86 -10.61
N THR A 163 16.34 -7.48 -10.74
CA THR A 163 16.20 -8.91 -11.05
C THR A 163 16.73 -9.23 -12.43
N LEU A 164 16.39 -8.42 -13.43
CA LEU A 164 16.91 -8.58 -14.80
C LEU A 164 18.45 -8.48 -14.82
N LEU A 165 19.00 -7.48 -14.13
CA LEU A 165 20.45 -7.30 -14.00
C LEU A 165 21.11 -8.52 -13.35
N ALA A 166 20.60 -8.99 -12.22
CA ALA A 166 21.15 -10.16 -11.50
C ALA A 166 21.09 -11.45 -12.34
N ARG A 167 20.09 -11.58 -13.21
CA ARG A 167 19.93 -12.70 -14.15
C ARG A 167 20.73 -12.53 -15.44
N LYS A 168 21.42 -11.39 -15.63
CA LYS A 168 22.13 -11.03 -16.87
C LYS A 168 21.22 -10.94 -18.10
N TRP A 169 19.94 -10.62 -17.89
CA TRP A 169 18.95 -10.35 -18.95
C TRP A 169 18.97 -8.86 -19.26
N SER A 170 19.99 -8.45 -19.99
CA SER A 170 20.36 -7.04 -20.15
C SER A 170 19.61 -6.31 -21.27
N GLN A 171 19.08 -7.05 -22.24
CA GLN A 171 18.38 -6.49 -23.40
C GLN A 171 16.87 -6.62 -23.24
N VAL A 172 16.18 -5.48 -23.10
CA VAL A 172 14.76 -5.44 -22.74
C VAL A 172 13.94 -4.88 -23.91
N LEU A 173 12.90 -5.62 -24.32
CA LEU A 173 11.82 -5.15 -25.17
C LEU A 173 10.68 -4.67 -24.29
N LEU A 174 10.27 -3.41 -24.42
CA LEU A 174 9.14 -2.85 -23.65
C LEU A 174 7.88 -2.81 -24.51
N LEU A 175 6.79 -3.38 -23.99
CA LEU A 175 5.45 -3.31 -24.57
C LEU A 175 4.54 -2.51 -23.64
N THR A 176 3.83 -1.51 -24.17
CA THR A 176 2.99 -0.59 -23.38
C THR A 176 1.57 -0.59 -23.92
N GLY A 177 0.60 -0.70 -23.02
CA GLY A 177 -0.83 -0.62 -23.32
C GLY A 177 -1.29 0.80 -23.66
N PRO A 178 -2.52 0.92 -24.16
CA PRO A 178 -3.08 2.20 -24.62
C PRO A 178 -3.69 3.04 -23.51
N SER A 179 -3.78 2.53 -22.27
CA SER A 179 -4.41 3.24 -21.16
C SER A 179 -3.60 4.44 -20.72
N ALA A 180 -4.28 5.51 -20.32
CA ALA A 180 -3.62 6.67 -19.70
C ALA A 180 -2.81 6.30 -18.44
N ALA A 181 -3.22 5.25 -17.72
CA ALA A 181 -2.49 4.73 -16.57
C ALA A 181 -1.18 4.02 -16.95
N ASP A 182 -1.05 3.53 -18.19
CA ASP A 182 0.14 2.81 -18.65
C ASP A 182 1.31 3.76 -18.97
N THR A 183 1.03 4.99 -19.35
CA THR A 183 2.06 5.97 -19.71
C THR A 183 3.06 6.25 -18.57
N PRO A 184 2.65 6.64 -17.35
CA PRO A 184 3.59 6.87 -16.25
C PRO A 184 4.29 5.58 -15.81
N ARG A 185 3.65 4.42 -15.88
CA ARG A 185 4.23 3.12 -15.54
C ARG A 185 5.30 2.70 -16.56
N SER A 186 5.06 2.94 -17.84
CA SER A 186 6.04 2.74 -18.91
C SER A 186 7.24 3.67 -18.73
N ALA A 187 7.03 4.93 -18.34
CA ALA A 187 8.11 5.85 -18.02
C ALA A 187 8.94 5.38 -16.82
N ALA A 188 8.32 4.86 -15.77
CA ALA A 188 9.00 4.28 -14.62
C ALA A 188 9.85 3.05 -15.03
N ALA A 189 9.31 2.17 -15.89
CA ALA A 189 10.05 1.03 -16.43
C ALA A 189 11.29 1.47 -17.25
N GLN A 190 11.14 2.45 -18.14
CA GLN A 190 12.27 2.99 -18.92
C GLN A 190 13.31 3.65 -18.02
N ALA A 191 12.90 4.40 -17.01
CA ALA A 191 13.80 5.01 -16.03
C ALA A 191 14.58 3.95 -15.24
N ALA A 192 13.95 2.86 -14.83
CA ALA A 192 14.59 1.75 -14.15
C ALA A 192 15.57 1.00 -15.08
N ILE A 193 15.18 0.70 -16.33
CA ILE A 193 16.05 0.11 -17.35
C ILE A 193 17.33 0.94 -17.48
N LYS A 194 17.22 2.26 -17.60
CA LYS A 194 18.35 3.18 -17.69
C LYS A 194 19.19 3.20 -16.41
N ARG A 195 18.55 3.29 -15.24
CA ARG A 195 19.21 3.38 -13.93
C ARG A 195 20.08 2.16 -13.64
N TYR A 196 19.62 0.98 -13.99
CA TYR A 196 20.35 -0.26 -13.77
C TYR A 196 21.23 -0.70 -14.94
N GLY A 197 21.48 0.19 -15.91
CA GLY A 197 22.38 -0.05 -17.04
C GLY A 197 21.91 -1.14 -18.01
N LEU A 198 20.60 -1.43 -18.03
CA LEU A 198 19.99 -2.33 -19.00
C LEU A 198 19.81 -1.60 -20.33
N LYS A 199 19.73 -2.35 -21.43
CA LYS A 199 19.53 -1.82 -22.77
C LYS A 199 18.07 -1.97 -23.19
N LEU A 200 17.38 -0.84 -23.39
CA LEU A 200 16.07 -0.83 -24.05
C LEU A 200 16.29 -1.06 -25.56
N VAL A 201 15.94 -2.25 -26.07
CA VAL A 201 16.14 -2.57 -27.50
C VAL A 201 15.05 -2.00 -28.38
N ALA A 202 13.82 -1.94 -27.87
CA ALA A 202 12.69 -1.23 -28.49
C ALA A 202 11.59 -0.95 -27.44
N ALA A 203 10.81 0.10 -27.67
CA ALA A 203 9.55 0.34 -26.99
C ALA A 203 8.45 0.35 -28.04
N LYS A 204 7.45 -0.52 -27.86
CA LYS A 204 6.31 -0.65 -28.76
C LYS A 204 5.02 -0.52 -27.97
N THR A 205 3.99 0.03 -28.60
CA THR A 205 2.62 0.06 -28.07
C THR A 205 1.82 -1.05 -28.69
N PHE A 206 0.94 -1.69 -27.92
CA PHE A 206 -0.09 -2.57 -28.45
C PHE A 206 -1.46 -1.90 -28.35
N LYS A 207 -2.40 -2.39 -29.13
CA LYS A 207 -3.78 -1.89 -29.12
C LYS A 207 -4.73 -3.07 -29.26
N LEU A 208 -5.58 -3.29 -28.27
CA LEU A 208 -6.70 -4.22 -28.39
C LEU A 208 -7.81 -3.53 -29.17
N SER A 209 -8.23 -4.11 -30.28
CA SER A 209 -9.28 -3.57 -31.13
C SER A 209 -10.15 -4.68 -31.72
N ALA A 210 -11.44 -4.41 -31.83
CA ALA A 210 -12.38 -5.28 -32.57
C ALA A 210 -12.24 -5.10 -34.08
N ASP A 211 -11.55 -4.09 -34.59
CA ASP A 211 -11.34 -3.88 -36.03
C ASP A 211 -10.33 -4.90 -36.58
N PRO A 212 -10.71 -5.74 -37.54
CA PRO A 212 -9.81 -6.73 -38.16
C PRO A 212 -8.55 -6.11 -38.78
N ARG A 213 -8.59 -4.83 -39.20
CA ARG A 213 -7.45 -4.11 -39.78
C ARG A 213 -6.40 -3.77 -38.80
N GLU A 214 -6.73 -3.67 -37.50
CA GLU A 214 -5.83 -3.38 -36.40
C GLU A 214 -5.34 -4.64 -35.67
N ARG A 215 -5.67 -5.84 -36.16
CA ARG A 215 -5.32 -7.12 -35.51
C ARG A 215 -3.84 -7.29 -35.25
N ASP A 216 -2.98 -6.75 -36.12
CA ASP A 216 -1.52 -6.83 -35.98
C ASP A 216 -0.99 -6.04 -34.81
N ALA A 217 -1.67 -4.96 -34.42
CA ALA A 217 -1.30 -4.16 -33.24
C ALA A 217 -1.50 -4.88 -31.90
N ALA A 218 -2.25 -5.99 -31.89
CA ALA A 218 -2.45 -6.86 -30.74
C ALA A 218 -1.78 -8.24 -30.90
N ASN A 219 -1.00 -8.46 -31.97
CA ASN A 219 -0.38 -9.76 -32.22
C ASN A 219 0.96 -9.89 -31.48
N PRO A 220 1.06 -10.70 -30.41
CA PRO A 220 2.30 -10.85 -29.64
C PRO A 220 3.49 -11.30 -30.49
N LEU A 221 3.29 -12.19 -31.48
CA LEU A 221 4.38 -12.66 -32.35
C LEU A 221 4.96 -11.54 -33.20
N LEU A 222 4.14 -10.64 -33.75
CA LEU A 222 4.60 -9.50 -34.53
C LEU A 222 5.24 -8.42 -33.63
N LEU A 223 4.69 -8.18 -32.46
CA LEU A 223 5.23 -7.21 -31.52
C LEU A 223 6.59 -7.63 -30.96
N THR A 224 6.79 -8.93 -30.76
CA THR A 224 8.03 -9.49 -30.20
C THR A 224 8.96 -10.09 -31.24
N GLY A 225 8.54 -10.19 -32.51
CA GLY A 225 9.35 -10.73 -33.59
C GLY A 225 10.38 -9.77 -34.18
N GLY A 226 11.39 -10.31 -34.86
CA GLY A 226 12.38 -9.55 -35.61
C GLY A 226 13.41 -8.80 -34.77
N LEU A 227 13.49 -9.04 -33.45
CA LEU A 227 14.38 -8.37 -32.50
C LEU A 227 15.11 -9.41 -31.63
N ALA A 228 16.36 -9.10 -31.27
CA ALA A 228 17.07 -9.83 -30.23
C ALA A 228 16.82 -9.11 -28.89
N TYR A 229 16.33 -9.85 -27.91
CA TYR A 229 16.10 -9.39 -26.54
C TYR A 229 16.28 -10.55 -25.57
N ASP A 230 16.56 -10.22 -24.30
CA ASP A 230 16.69 -11.20 -23.21
C ASP A 230 15.41 -11.33 -22.41
N ALA A 231 14.61 -10.24 -22.33
CA ALA A 231 13.33 -10.21 -21.63
C ALA A 231 12.33 -9.28 -22.33
N VAL A 232 11.04 -9.56 -22.16
CA VAL A 232 9.94 -8.68 -22.54
C VAL A 232 9.36 -8.06 -21.28
N TRP A 233 9.33 -6.74 -21.22
CA TRP A 233 8.65 -6.00 -20.15
C TRP A 233 7.30 -5.52 -20.67
N VAL A 234 6.21 -5.92 -20.02
CA VAL A 234 4.85 -5.52 -20.40
C VAL A 234 4.24 -4.62 -19.34
N VAL A 235 3.67 -3.51 -19.79
CA VAL A 235 2.86 -2.58 -19.00
C VAL A 235 1.45 -2.58 -19.57
N ASP A 236 0.50 -3.08 -18.78
CA ASP A 236 -0.89 -3.30 -19.17
C ASP A 236 -1.79 -3.21 -17.94
N SER A 237 -2.28 -2.03 -17.62
CA SER A 237 -3.14 -1.79 -16.45
C SER A 237 -4.50 -2.49 -16.54
N ASP A 238 -4.91 -2.90 -17.74
CA ASP A 238 -6.13 -3.69 -17.96
C ASP A 238 -5.87 -5.20 -17.87
N GLY A 239 -4.64 -5.65 -18.10
CA GLY A 239 -4.19 -7.02 -17.96
C GLY A 239 -4.68 -7.98 -19.06
N GLU A 240 -5.46 -7.52 -20.03
CA GLU A 240 -6.06 -8.36 -21.05
C GLU A 240 -5.02 -8.92 -22.05
N PHE A 241 -4.16 -8.05 -22.56
CA PHE A 241 -3.06 -8.45 -23.43
C PHE A 241 -1.98 -9.21 -22.67
N ALA A 242 -1.59 -8.68 -21.51
CA ALA A 242 -0.45 -9.19 -20.75
C ALA A 242 -0.63 -10.65 -20.32
N ARG A 243 -1.84 -11.05 -19.86
CA ARG A 243 -2.08 -12.40 -19.31
C ARG A 243 -1.72 -13.55 -20.24
N SER A 244 -1.82 -13.37 -21.56
CA SER A 244 -1.48 -14.40 -22.56
C SER A 244 -0.04 -14.28 -23.09
N LEU A 245 0.62 -13.13 -22.87
CA LEU A 245 1.90 -12.81 -23.47
C LEU A 245 3.03 -13.81 -23.13
N PRO A 246 3.17 -14.34 -21.89
CA PRO A 246 4.23 -15.28 -21.54
C PRO A 246 4.26 -16.55 -22.41
N TYR A 247 3.12 -16.91 -23.02
CA TYR A 247 2.96 -18.11 -23.83
C TYR A 247 2.99 -17.83 -25.33
N ARG A 248 3.13 -16.57 -25.76
CA ARG A 248 2.91 -16.15 -27.15
C ARG A 248 4.01 -15.22 -27.68
N THR A 249 5.15 -15.14 -27.04
CA THR A 249 6.31 -14.37 -27.54
C THR A 249 6.98 -15.10 -28.68
N ALA A 250 7.60 -14.36 -29.62
CA ALA A 250 8.32 -14.94 -30.76
C ALA A 250 9.58 -15.70 -30.33
N LEU A 251 10.21 -15.29 -29.24
CA LEU A 251 11.34 -15.98 -28.63
C LEU A 251 10.95 -16.52 -27.24
N PRO A 252 11.45 -17.67 -26.81
CA PRO A 252 11.22 -18.23 -25.48
C PRO A 252 12.02 -17.46 -24.42
N ARG A 253 11.61 -16.23 -24.16
CA ARG A 253 12.23 -15.31 -23.23
C ARG A 253 11.28 -14.97 -22.08
N PRO A 254 11.80 -14.67 -20.88
CA PRO A 254 10.95 -14.28 -19.76
C PRO A 254 10.16 -13.01 -20.07
N VAL A 255 8.93 -13.00 -19.59
CA VAL A 255 8.08 -11.81 -19.54
C VAL A 255 8.06 -11.28 -18.12
N VAL A 256 8.18 -9.97 -17.95
CA VAL A 256 8.14 -9.29 -16.65
C VAL A 256 7.18 -8.10 -16.70
N GLY A 257 6.71 -7.64 -15.55
CA GLY A 257 5.79 -6.52 -15.44
C GLY A 257 4.40 -6.94 -14.99
N ASP A 258 3.39 -6.71 -15.81
CA ASP A 258 2.00 -7.05 -15.48
C ASP A 258 1.64 -8.50 -15.81
N ALA A 259 2.57 -9.26 -16.38
CA ALA A 259 2.48 -10.70 -16.52
C ALA A 259 3.87 -11.35 -16.41
N GLY A 260 3.89 -12.67 -16.25
CA GLY A 260 5.11 -13.41 -15.97
C GLY A 260 5.66 -13.03 -14.60
N LEU A 261 6.89 -12.51 -14.54
CA LEU A 261 7.49 -12.08 -13.28
C LEU A 261 7.01 -10.68 -12.89
N ALA A 262 6.34 -10.56 -11.75
CA ALA A 262 5.89 -9.30 -11.16
C ALA A 262 6.58 -9.02 -9.82
N ALA A 263 6.67 -7.74 -9.45
CA ALA A 263 7.14 -7.29 -8.15
C ALA A 263 5.95 -6.77 -7.33
N LEU A 264 5.57 -7.49 -6.28
CA LEU A 264 4.38 -7.21 -5.47
C LEU A 264 4.73 -6.97 -4.01
N ALA A 265 3.91 -6.17 -3.31
CA ALA A 265 4.03 -6.02 -1.87
C ALA A 265 3.74 -7.32 -1.11
N TRP A 266 2.88 -8.17 -1.64
CA TRP A 266 2.48 -9.43 -1.02
C TRP A 266 2.02 -10.45 -2.04
N HIS A 267 2.18 -11.73 -1.67
CA HIS A 267 1.58 -12.86 -2.37
C HIS A 267 1.14 -13.91 -1.36
N ALA A 268 -0.05 -14.49 -1.55
CA ALA A 268 -0.64 -15.43 -0.58
C ALA A 268 0.17 -16.73 -0.40
N GLN A 269 0.99 -17.09 -1.37
CA GLN A 269 1.88 -18.26 -1.34
C GLN A 269 3.28 -17.95 -0.76
N PHE A 270 3.48 -16.77 -0.16
CA PHE A 270 4.75 -16.48 0.52
C PHE A 270 4.85 -17.32 1.79
N ASP A 271 5.89 -18.14 1.89
CA ASP A 271 6.01 -19.22 2.88
C ASP A 271 7.00 -18.95 4.02
N ARG A 272 7.58 -17.74 4.10
CA ARG A 272 8.62 -17.36 5.07
C ARG A 272 8.11 -16.33 6.08
N PHE A 273 8.89 -16.13 7.16
CA PHE A 273 8.76 -15.03 8.12
C PHE A 273 7.36 -14.87 8.75
N GLY A 274 6.66 -15.97 8.98
CA GLY A 274 5.30 -15.92 9.55
C GLY A 274 4.19 -15.54 8.54
N ALA A 275 4.53 -15.31 7.28
CA ALA A 275 3.56 -14.95 6.24
C ALA A 275 2.41 -15.96 6.08
N PRO A 276 2.61 -17.29 6.13
CA PRO A 276 1.51 -18.26 6.04
C PRO A 276 0.46 -18.09 7.15
N GLN A 277 0.87 -17.67 8.35
CA GLN A 277 -0.05 -17.40 9.46
C GLN A 277 -0.91 -16.17 9.17
N VAL A 278 -0.29 -15.07 8.68
CA VAL A 278 -1.01 -13.85 8.28
C VAL A 278 -1.99 -14.16 7.16
N ALA A 279 -1.54 -14.83 6.09
CA ALA A 279 -2.38 -15.20 4.95
C ALA A 279 -3.59 -16.06 5.37
N ARG A 280 -3.40 -17.05 6.27
CA ARG A 280 -4.48 -17.90 6.76
C ARG A 280 -5.48 -17.14 7.63
N ARG A 281 -5.01 -16.29 8.56
CA ARG A 281 -5.91 -15.46 9.39
C ARG A 281 -6.74 -14.52 8.55
N PHE A 282 -6.10 -13.82 7.59
CA PHE A 282 -6.82 -12.97 6.66
C PHE A 282 -7.85 -13.77 5.84
N ALA A 283 -7.46 -14.89 5.23
CA ALA A 283 -8.36 -15.69 4.42
C ALA A 283 -9.56 -16.25 5.23
N LYS A 284 -9.35 -16.58 6.51
CA LYS A 284 -10.43 -16.99 7.41
C LYS A 284 -11.43 -15.86 7.67
N ALA A 285 -10.95 -14.64 7.86
CA ALA A 285 -11.78 -13.46 8.14
C ALA A 285 -12.47 -12.94 6.87
N ALA A 286 -11.71 -12.68 5.80
CA ALA A 286 -12.19 -12.05 4.57
C ALA A 286 -12.79 -13.03 3.56
N LYS A 287 -12.68 -14.37 3.78
CA LYS A 287 -13.16 -15.46 2.89
C LYS A 287 -12.55 -15.43 1.48
N ARG A 288 -11.36 -14.88 1.35
CA ARG A 288 -10.60 -14.80 0.10
C ARG A 288 -9.10 -14.74 0.38
N PRO A 289 -8.23 -15.08 -0.58
CA PRO A 289 -6.78 -14.92 -0.42
C PRO A 289 -6.39 -13.45 -0.21
N MET A 290 -5.32 -13.23 0.56
CA MET A 290 -4.75 -11.90 0.81
C MET A 290 -3.95 -11.43 -0.39
N THR A 291 -4.33 -10.30 -0.96
CA THR A 291 -3.60 -9.63 -2.06
C THR A 291 -2.58 -8.63 -1.53
N ALA A 292 -1.76 -8.05 -2.43
CA ALA A 292 -0.83 -6.99 -2.09
C ALA A 292 -1.52 -5.73 -1.53
N HIS A 293 -2.71 -5.42 -2.03
CA HIS A 293 -3.55 -4.33 -1.54
C HIS A 293 -4.08 -4.60 -0.13
N ASP A 294 -4.54 -5.83 0.13
CA ASP A 294 -4.98 -6.24 1.46
C ASP A 294 -3.85 -6.21 2.49
N TRP A 295 -2.65 -6.62 2.07
CA TRP A 295 -1.48 -6.56 2.95
C TRP A 295 -1.12 -5.12 3.31
N ALA A 296 -1.17 -4.19 2.36
CA ALA A 296 -0.94 -2.77 2.65
C ALA A 296 -1.98 -2.22 3.64
N ALA A 297 -3.24 -2.59 3.47
CA ALA A 297 -4.32 -2.22 4.39
C ALA A 297 -4.15 -2.86 5.79
N TRP A 298 -3.79 -4.16 5.85
CA TRP A 298 -3.47 -4.85 7.09
C TRP A 298 -2.29 -4.21 7.81
N LEU A 299 -1.24 -3.85 7.08
CA LEU A 299 -0.06 -3.18 7.67
C LEU A 299 -0.39 -1.78 8.19
N ALA A 300 -1.26 -1.04 7.51
CA ALA A 300 -1.78 0.23 8.05
C ALA A 300 -2.55 0.02 9.37
N GLY A 301 -3.37 -1.03 9.44
CA GLY A 301 -4.03 -1.44 10.69
C GLY A 301 -3.02 -1.78 11.79
N ARG A 302 -1.92 -2.48 11.48
CA ARG A 302 -0.81 -2.74 12.41
C ARG A 302 -0.13 -1.44 12.87
N ALA A 303 0.02 -0.45 11.99
CA ALA A 303 0.54 0.86 12.35
C ALA A 303 -0.38 1.62 13.32
N LEU A 304 -1.71 1.55 13.12
CA LEU A 304 -2.68 2.12 14.06
C LEU A 304 -2.59 1.45 15.44
N VAL A 305 -2.52 0.12 15.47
CA VAL A 305 -2.36 -0.65 16.71
C VAL A 305 -1.07 -0.27 17.42
N ALA A 306 0.06 -0.24 16.70
CA ALA A 306 1.35 0.16 17.27
C ALA A 306 1.33 1.58 17.85
N ALA A 307 0.69 2.53 17.15
CA ALA A 307 0.52 3.90 17.65
C ALA A 307 -0.36 3.96 18.90
N ALA A 308 -1.45 3.19 18.94
CA ALA A 308 -2.34 3.14 20.09
C ALA A 308 -1.66 2.49 21.31
N LEU A 309 -0.82 1.47 21.11
CA LEU A 309 -0.04 0.83 22.18
C LEU A 309 1.13 1.70 22.66
N ALA A 310 1.77 2.44 21.76
CA ALA A 310 2.86 3.37 22.13
C ALA A 310 2.36 4.57 22.98
N ALA A 311 1.11 4.97 22.82
CA ALA A 311 0.50 6.06 23.55
C ALA A 311 -0.96 5.74 23.95
N PRO A 312 -1.22 4.80 24.88
CA PRO A 312 -2.56 4.30 25.18
C PRO A 312 -3.58 5.37 25.61
N LYS A 313 -3.11 6.46 26.17
CA LYS A 313 -3.91 7.63 26.60
C LYS A 313 -3.39 8.92 25.99
N GLY A 314 -2.65 8.80 24.89
CA GLY A 314 -2.00 9.93 24.26
C GLY A 314 -2.97 10.85 23.52
N PRO A 315 -2.60 12.12 23.33
CA PRO A 315 -3.29 13.01 22.42
C PRO A 315 -3.04 12.59 20.96
N ALA A 316 -3.88 13.08 20.04
CA ALA A 316 -3.76 12.79 18.61
C ALA A 316 -2.35 13.02 18.03
N ALA A 317 -1.64 14.04 18.52
CA ALA A 317 -0.25 14.32 18.11
C ALA A 317 0.74 13.21 18.49
N ALA A 318 0.55 12.53 19.64
CA ALA A 318 1.39 11.40 20.02
C ALA A 318 1.18 10.20 19.10
N TRP A 319 -0.07 9.92 18.75
CA TRP A 319 -0.41 8.87 17.78
C TRP A 319 0.15 9.20 16.39
N ALA A 320 -0.01 10.45 15.92
CA ALA A 320 0.54 10.89 14.64
C ALA A 320 2.07 10.67 14.56
N LYS A 321 2.78 11.01 15.65
CA LYS A 321 4.23 10.75 15.75
C LYS A 321 4.52 9.25 15.73
N ALA A 322 3.83 8.46 16.55
CA ALA A 322 4.06 7.02 16.64
C ALA A 322 3.81 6.29 15.32
N LEU A 323 2.74 6.64 14.58
CA LEU A 323 2.43 6.08 13.25
C LEU A 323 3.61 6.15 12.27
N THR A 324 4.42 7.20 12.34
CA THR A 324 5.47 7.49 11.36
C THR A 324 6.87 7.12 11.85
N THR A 325 7.06 6.91 13.15
CA THR A 325 8.37 6.60 13.75
C THR A 325 8.50 5.16 14.22
N THR A 326 7.39 4.43 14.40
CA THR A 326 7.43 3.03 14.85
C THR A 326 7.84 2.11 13.71
N GLU A 327 8.75 1.19 14.02
CA GLU A 327 9.07 0.09 13.11
C GLU A 327 7.96 -0.96 13.14
N LEU A 328 7.63 -1.51 11.99
CA LEU A 328 6.54 -2.45 11.79
C LEU A 328 7.07 -3.80 11.31
N ASP A 329 6.53 -4.87 11.87
CA ASP A 329 6.69 -6.21 11.31
C ASP A 329 5.61 -6.46 10.25
N GLY A 330 6.03 -6.56 8.99
CA GLY A 330 5.19 -6.90 7.84
C GLY A 330 5.26 -8.37 7.42
N SER A 331 5.84 -9.24 8.26
CA SER A 331 6.09 -10.66 7.96
C SER A 331 6.91 -10.88 6.70
N LYS A 332 7.96 -10.05 6.52
CA LYS A 332 8.88 -10.10 5.38
C LYS A 332 10.36 -10.26 5.79
N GLY A 333 10.61 -10.58 7.07
CA GLY A 333 11.94 -10.84 7.60
C GLY A 333 12.79 -9.60 7.89
N VAL A 334 12.23 -8.40 7.75
CA VAL A 334 12.87 -7.13 8.08
C VAL A 334 11.88 -6.19 8.71
N ASN A 335 12.36 -5.30 9.58
CA ASN A 335 11.57 -4.22 10.10
C ASN A 335 11.29 -3.17 9.02
N LEU A 336 10.05 -2.71 8.95
CA LEU A 336 9.58 -1.75 7.98
C LEU A 336 9.47 -0.38 8.66
N SER A 337 9.89 0.69 7.97
CA SER A 337 9.82 2.06 8.49
C SER A 337 9.50 3.05 7.37
N PHE A 338 8.86 4.15 7.72
CA PHE A 338 8.60 5.20 6.75
C PHE A 338 9.86 6.04 6.48
N ARG A 339 10.04 6.43 5.24
CA ARG A 339 11.09 7.36 4.82
C ARG A 339 10.72 8.79 5.21
N PRO A 340 11.62 9.56 5.81
CA PRO A 340 11.30 10.95 6.19
C PRO A 340 11.24 11.91 5.00
N TRP A 341 11.84 11.58 3.86
CA TRP A 341 11.90 12.52 2.71
C TRP A 341 10.71 12.43 1.77
N ASP A 342 10.10 11.25 1.59
CA ASP A 342 8.99 11.05 0.65
C ASP A 342 7.75 10.39 1.31
N GLY A 343 7.85 9.97 2.57
CA GLY A 343 6.76 9.30 3.29
C GLY A 343 6.47 7.88 2.82
N GLN A 344 7.30 7.29 1.96
CA GLN A 344 7.13 5.92 1.49
C GLN A 344 7.59 4.92 2.55
N LEU A 345 6.80 3.88 2.78
CA LEU A 345 7.20 2.75 3.60
C LEU A 345 8.32 1.97 2.91
N ARG A 346 9.47 1.82 3.60
CA ARG A 346 10.53 0.89 3.20
C ARG A 346 10.03 -0.52 3.34
N GLN A 347 10.09 -1.30 2.29
CA GLN A 347 9.66 -2.69 2.29
C GLN A 347 10.33 -3.48 1.19
N PRO A 348 10.68 -4.74 1.41
CA PRO A 348 11.06 -5.63 0.32
C PRO A 348 9.82 -5.97 -0.52
N LEU A 349 10.04 -6.17 -1.83
CA LEU A 349 9.01 -6.63 -2.74
C LEU A 349 9.20 -8.10 -3.07
N LEU A 350 8.10 -8.83 -3.16
CA LEU A 350 8.09 -10.24 -3.54
C LEU A 350 8.11 -10.35 -5.06
N LEU A 351 9.04 -11.15 -5.57
CA LEU A 351 9.13 -11.49 -6.97
C LEU A 351 8.34 -12.77 -7.21
N THR A 352 7.26 -12.67 -7.97
CA THR A 352 6.31 -13.76 -8.17
C THR A 352 5.91 -13.90 -9.63
N ASP A 353 5.65 -15.13 -10.06
CA ASP A 353 5.05 -15.46 -11.36
C ASP A 353 3.53 -15.67 -11.28
N GLY A 354 2.92 -15.35 -10.13
CA GLY A 354 1.51 -15.54 -9.85
C GLY A 354 1.17 -16.90 -9.25
N GLN A 355 2.08 -17.87 -9.27
CA GLN A 355 1.89 -19.19 -8.66
C GLN A 355 2.76 -19.35 -7.40
N ALA A 356 3.98 -18.79 -7.43
CA ALA A 356 4.95 -18.89 -6.35
C ALA A 356 5.73 -17.59 -6.17
N VAL A 357 6.30 -17.42 -4.99
CA VAL A 357 7.31 -16.39 -4.74
C VAL A 357 8.69 -16.98 -5.00
N ILE A 358 9.36 -16.49 -6.03
CA ILE A 358 10.66 -17.00 -6.50
C ILE A 358 11.84 -16.19 -5.98
N GLY A 359 11.59 -15.08 -5.31
CA GLY A 359 12.63 -14.22 -4.74
C GLY A 359 12.06 -12.97 -4.09
N MET A 360 12.97 -12.13 -3.62
CA MET A 360 12.65 -10.82 -3.04
C MET A 360 13.58 -9.76 -3.62
N ALA A 361 13.08 -8.54 -3.71
CA ALA A 361 13.89 -7.35 -4.00
C ALA A 361 13.93 -6.43 -2.76
N PRO A 362 15.05 -5.74 -2.48
CA PRO A 362 16.27 -5.67 -3.27
C PRO A 362 16.95 -7.03 -3.42
N VAL A 363 17.49 -7.31 -4.62
CA VAL A 363 18.20 -8.56 -4.87
C VAL A 363 19.59 -8.54 -4.23
N ASP A 364 20.10 -9.72 -3.88
CA ASP A 364 21.44 -9.84 -3.29
C ASP A 364 22.52 -9.21 -4.18
N GLY A 365 23.45 -8.52 -3.53
CA GLY A 365 24.55 -7.81 -4.23
C GLY A 365 24.23 -6.37 -4.64
N ILE A 366 22.99 -5.92 -4.54
CA ILE A 366 22.63 -4.50 -4.66
C ILE A 366 22.84 -3.83 -3.30
N LEU A 367 23.80 -2.90 -3.23
CA LEU A 367 24.19 -2.24 -1.99
C LEU A 367 23.68 -0.80 -1.94
N HIS A 368 23.41 -0.33 -0.74
CA HIS A 368 23.09 1.07 -0.45
C HIS A 368 23.82 1.53 0.83
N PRO A 369 24.35 2.78 0.88
CA PRO A 369 25.17 3.24 2.01
C PRO A 369 24.45 3.25 3.36
N ARG A 370 23.12 3.39 3.38
CA ARG A 370 22.34 3.53 4.62
C ARG A 370 21.39 2.37 4.85
N ASN A 371 20.54 2.07 3.85
CA ASN A 371 19.53 1.03 3.94
C ASN A 371 19.28 0.44 2.57
N THR A 372 19.49 -0.85 2.39
CA THR A 372 19.33 -1.52 1.10
C THR A 372 17.92 -1.38 0.52
N LEU A 373 16.88 -1.25 1.37
CA LEU A 373 15.51 -0.99 0.91
C LEU A 373 15.36 0.37 0.20
N ASP A 374 16.30 1.31 0.39
CA ASP A 374 16.30 2.60 -0.31
C ASP A 374 16.81 2.52 -1.75
N THR A 375 17.24 1.33 -2.21
CA THR A 375 17.51 1.06 -3.62
C THR A 375 16.23 0.91 -4.45
N LEU A 376 15.07 0.77 -3.80
CA LEU A 376 13.76 0.71 -4.46
C LEU A 376 13.04 2.06 -4.32
N GLY A 377 12.77 2.72 -5.43
CA GLY A 377 12.07 4.02 -5.45
C GLY A 377 13.02 5.23 -5.40
N ALA A 378 12.48 6.39 -5.04
CA ALA A 378 13.24 7.63 -4.95
C ALA A 378 14.14 7.65 -3.71
N ASP A 379 15.44 7.92 -3.89
CA ASP A 379 16.37 8.03 -2.77
C ASP A 379 16.49 9.48 -2.27
N ALA A 380 16.88 9.63 -1.00
CA ALA A 380 17.03 10.92 -0.33
C ALA A 380 17.90 11.95 -1.09
N PRO A 381 19.05 11.59 -1.70
CA PRO A 381 19.88 12.52 -2.45
C PRO A 381 19.20 13.11 -3.69
N GLU A 382 18.19 12.45 -4.25
CA GLU A 382 17.47 12.93 -5.44
C GLU A 382 16.60 14.16 -5.17
N LYS A 383 16.18 14.37 -3.91
CA LYS A 383 15.40 15.55 -3.45
C LYS A 383 14.16 15.82 -4.29
N LEU A 384 13.46 14.77 -4.73
CA LEU A 384 12.28 14.91 -5.60
C LEU A 384 11.06 15.44 -4.84
N CYS A 385 10.90 15.07 -3.59
CA CYS A 385 9.91 15.67 -2.68
C CYS A 385 10.56 16.84 -1.92
N LYS A 386 9.96 18.02 -2.03
CA LYS A 386 10.50 19.28 -1.46
C LYS A 386 9.87 19.68 -0.13
N VAL A 387 8.94 18.89 0.41
CA VAL A 387 8.31 19.18 1.70
C VAL A 387 9.16 18.67 2.86
N THR A 388 9.11 19.38 3.98
CA THR A 388 9.72 18.95 5.26
C THR A 388 8.66 18.23 6.10
N ARG A 389 9.00 17.05 6.64
CA ARG A 389 8.15 16.22 7.51
C ARG A 389 8.62 16.25 8.96
#